data_7db57a4e0538412dbbfed8bca333e647
#
_entry.id   7db57a4e0538412dbbfed8bca333e647
#
_cell.length_a   1.000
_cell.length_b   1.000
_cell.length_c   1.000
_cell.angle_alpha   90.00
_cell.angle_beta   90.00
_cell.angle_gamma   90.00
#
_symmetry.space_group_name_H-M   'P 1'
#
loop_
_entity.id
_entity.type
_entity.pdbx_description
1 polymer ?
#
loop_
_entity_poly.entity_id
_entity_poly.type
_entity_poly.pdbx_seq_one_letter_code
_entity_poly.pdbx_strand_id
1 'polypeptide(L)'
;IEKPFYPIENVSTPDIETIKKIREKNILVNPISKSSNFFSVSSLNYSKFSDIDLSIMSSIRENIVNLDLSESKVTDSVFFNLKYFSNLTVLKLNNTNILGQNIDELSQLKNLKRIYLVNTRFDVQNIEKIIQIKGLEKVYLFQEDRTLKAPLKLPNNYEEILEFGNYSL
;
A
#
# COMPACT_ATOMS: atom_id res chain seq x y z
N ILE A 1 16.72 19.04 -8.80
CA ILE A 1 16.33 17.87 -9.59
C ILE A 1 15.32 17.12 -8.73
N GLU A 2 14.06 17.10 -9.15
CA GLU A 2 13.04 16.32 -8.47
C GLU A 2 13.42 14.84 -8.48
N LYS A 3 13.35 14.19 -7.32
CA LYS A 3 13.54 12.73 -7.26
C LYS A 3 12.40 12.07 -8.02
N PRO A 4 12.70 11.10 -8.90
CA PRO A 4 11.65 10.37 -9.58
C PRO A 4 10.74 9.68 -8.56
N PHE A 5 9.45 9.63 -8.86
CA PHE A 5 8.46 9.04 -7.97
C PHE A 5 8.63 7.51 -7.81
N TYR A 6 9.13 6.87 -8.86
CA TYR A 6 9.42 5.43 -8.86
C TYR A 6 10.92 5.14 -8.70
N PRO A 7 11.30 3.95 -8.21
CA PRO A 7 12.69 3.54 -8.17
C PRO A 7 13.37 3.64 -9.53
N ILE A 8 14.65 4.05 -9.55
CA ILE A 8 15.44 4.19 -10.79
C ILE A 8 16.17 2.88 -11.11
N GLU A 9 16.28 1.98 -10.13
CA GLU A 9 17.01 0.72 -10.26
C GLU A 9 16.35 -0.20 -11.30
N ASN A 10 17.19 -0.83 -12.10
CA ASN A 10 16.71 -1.85 -13.04
C ASN A 10 16.18 -3.06 -12.27
N VAL A 11 14.93 -3.38 -12.47
CA VAL A 11 14.31 -4.60 -11.97
C VAL A 11 14.37 -5.68 -13.04
N SER A 12 14.48 -6.94 -12.64
CA SER A 12 14.48 -8.09 -13.55
C SER A 12 13.22 -8.15 -14.41
N THR A 13 13.35 -8.79 -15.57
CA THR A 13 12.19 -9.08 -16.42
C THR A 13 11.17 -9.91 -15.63
N PRO A 14 9.91 -9.52 -15.63
CA PRO A 14 8.89 -10.20 -14.84
C PRO A 14 8.56 -11.59 -15.39
N ASP A 15 8.11 -12.47 -14.52
CA ASP A 15 7.59 -13.78 -14.89
C ASP A 15 6.22 -13.63 -15.58
N ILE A 16 6.21 -13.86 -16.90
CA ILE A 16 5.01 -13.70 -17.75
C ILE A 16 3.92 -14.71 -17.37
N GLU A 17 4.29 -15.94 -16.98
CA GLU A 17 3.31 -16.96 -16.59
C GLU A 17 2.61 -16.57 -15.29
N THR A 18 3.33 -15.99 -14.34
CA THR A 18 2.72 -15.42 -13.13
C THR A 18 1.76 -14.29 -13.48
N ILE A 19 2.13 -13.38 -14.38
CA ILE A 19 1.24 -12.29 -14.82
C ILE A 19 -0.06 -12.83 -15.42
N LYS A 20 0.01 -13.88 -16.26
CA LYS A 20 -1.17 -14.54 -16.83
C LYS A 20 -2.07 -15.10 -15.73
N LYS A 21 -1.53 -15.86 -14.79
CA LYS A 21 -2.27 -16.45 -13.66
C LYS A 21 -2.96 -15.39 -12.80
N ILE A 22 -2.29 -14.26 -12.57
CA ILE A 22 -2.88 -13.13 -11.84
C ILE A 22 -4.07 -12.55 -12.62
N ARG A 23 -3.91 -12.34 -13.93
CA ARG A 23 -4.98 -11.80 -14.79
C ARG A 23 -6.18 -12.74 -14.93
N GLU A 24 -5.97 -14.06 -14.91
CA GLU A 24 -7.04 -15.07 -14.90
C GLU A 24 -7.96 -14.97 -13.68
N LYS A 25 -7.47 -14.40 -12.58
CA LYS A 25 -8.27 -14.06 -11.37
C LYS A 25 -8.96 -12.70 -11.46
N ASN A 26 -9.00 -12.05 -12.61
CA ASN A 26 -9.50 -10.69 -12.81
C ASN A 26 -8.72 -9.61 -12.02
N ILE A 27 -7.47 -9.87 -11.68
CA ILE A 27 -6.58 -8.89 -11.10
C ILE A 27 -5.87 -8.15 -12.23
N LEU A 28 -5.95 -6.83 -12.22
CA LEU A 28 -5.31 -5.99 -13.24
C LEU A 28 -3.81 -5.91 -13.00
N VAL A 29 -3.01 -6.12 -14.04
CA VAL A 29 -1.56 -5.95 -14.04
C VAL A 29 -1.19 -5.10 -15.23
N ASN A 30 -0.85 -3.84 -15.00
CA ASN A 30 -0.55 -2.87 -16.04
C ASN A 30 0.88 -2.35 -15.88
N PRO A 31 1.70 -2.33 -16.95
CA PRO A 31 3.02 -1.69 -16.89
C PRO A 31 2.84 -0.18 -16.64
N ILE A 32 3.73 0.43 -15.86
CA ILE A 32 3.70 1.89 -15.63
C ILE A 32 4.08 2.70 -16.86
N SER A 33 4.84 2.09 -17.78
CA SER A 33 5.12 2.63 -19.12
C SER A 33 5.46 1.48 -20.09
N LYS A 34 5.47 1.78 -21.40
CA LYS A 34 5.69 0.76 -22.46
C LYS A 34 7.03 0.01 -22.36
N SER A 35 8.06 0.63 -21.78
CA SER A 35 9.41 0.06 -21.65
C SER A 35 9.77 -0.33 -20.23
N SER A 36 8.83 -0.25 -19.30
CA SER A 36 9.10 -0.52 -17.89
C SER A 36 8.82 -1.98 -17.52
N ASN A 37 9.69 -2.55 -16.68
CA ASN A 37 9.43 -3.80 -15.99
C ASN A 37 8.67 -3.59 -14.67
N PHE A 38 8.27 -2.36 -14.34
CA PHE A 38 7.44 -2.05 -13.19
C PHE A 38 5.96 -2.06 -13.55
N PHE A 39 5.14 -2.50 -12.59
CA PHE A 39 3.71 -2.65 -12.74
C PHE A 39 2.91 -1.92 -11.66
N SER A 40 1.74 -1.48 -12.08
CA SER A 40 0.61 -1.18 -11.20
C SER A 40 -0.33 -2.39 -11.19
N VAL A 41 -0.63 -2.91 -10.01
CA VAL A 41 -1.50 -4.07 -9.81
C VAL A 41 -2.73 -3.65 -9.01
N SER A 42 -3.92 -4.11 -9.42
CA SER A 42 -5.18 -3.81 -8.73
C SER A 42 -6.09 -5.04 -8.64
N SER A 43 -6.56 -5.34 -7.44
CA SER A 43 -7.51 -6.42 -7.16
C SER A 43 -8.98 -5.96 -7.16
N LEU A 44 -9.30 -4.72 -7.55
CA LEU A 44 -10.66 -4.15 -7.49
C LEU A 44 -11.72 -4.99 -8.19
N ASN A 45 -11.35 -5.72 -9.26
CA ASN A 45 -12.26 -6.62 -9.98
C ASN A 45 -12.36 -8.02 -9.35
N TYR A 46 -11.66 -8.26 -8.24
CA TYR A 46 -11.67 -9.53 -7.51
C TYR A 46 -11.94 -9.28 -6.02
N SER A 47 -13.20 -9.00 -5.69
CA SER A 47 -13.64 -8.64 -4.32
C SER A 47 -13.42 -9.72 -3.25
N LYS A 48 -13.11 -10.96 -3.67
CA LYS A 48 -12.78 -12.07 -2.78
C LYS A 48 -11.28 -12.12 -2.42
N PHE A 49 -10.46 -11.24 -3.01
CA PHE A 49 -9.03 -11.17 -2.69
C PHE A 49 -8.80 -11.08 -1.18
N SER A 50 -7.89 -11.90 -0.67
CA SER A 50 -7.58 -12.02 0.75
C SER A 50 -6.06 -12.10 0.97
N ASP A 51 -5.63 -12.14 2.22
CA ASP A 51 -4.21 -12.21 2.59
C ASP A 51 -3.46 -13.38 1.91
N ILE A 52 -4.15 -14.52 1.72
CA ILE A 52 -3.58 -15.72 1.09
C ILE A 52 -3.28 -15.50 -0.40
N ASP A 53 -4.15 -14.72 -1.08
CA ASP A 53 -4.01 -14.49 -2.52
C ASP A 53 -2.76 -13.67 -2.89
N LEU A 54 -2.20 -12.93 -1.94
CA LEU A 54 -0.99 -12.13 -2.19
C LEU A 54 0.21 -13.01 -2.62
N SER A 55 0.24 -14.28 -2.20
CA SER A 55 1.28 -15.24 -2.55
C SER A 55 1.43 -15.46 -4.06
N ILE A 56 0.35 -15.27 -4.85
CA ILE A 56 0.39 -15.41 -6.33
C ILE A 56 1.33 -14.38 -6.97
N MET A 57 1.61 -13.26 -6.29
CA MET A 57 2.46 -12.19 -6.78
C MET A 57 3.94 -12.36 -6.39
N SER A 58 4.30 -13.44 -5.67
CA SER A 58 5.62 -13.58 -5.05
C SER A 58 6.79 -13.51 -6.04
N SER A 59 6.65 -14.07 -7.26
CA SER A 59 7.71 -14.04 -8.28
C SER A 59 7.86 -12.71 -9.00
N ILE A 60 6.86 -11.82 -8.91
CA ILE A 60 6.88 -10.48 -9.51
C ILE A 60 6.82 -9.34 -8.48
N ARG A 61 6.95 -9.65 -7.19
CA ARG A 61 6.81 -8.67 -6.10
C ARG A 61 7.76 -7.47 -6.23
N GLU A 62 8.96 -7.68 -6.75
CA GLU A 62 9.94 -6.61 -6.99
C GLU A 62 9.58 -5.73 -8.19
N ASN A 63 8.72 -6.24 -9.09
CA ASN A 63 8.23 -5.49 -10.24
C ASN A 63 7.02 -4.59 -9.88
N ILE A 64 6.42 -4.76 -8.68
CA ILE A 64 5.21 -4.03 -8.31
C ILE A 64 5.59 -2.74 -7.58
N VAL A 65 5.23 -1.60 -8.16
CA VAL A 65 5.44 -0.27 -7.57
C VAL A 65 4.14 0.36 -7.04
N ASN A 66 3.00 0.06 -7.65
CA ASN A 66 1.68 0.45 -7.17
C ASN A 66 0.85 -0.81 -6.92
N LEU A 67 0.29 -0.94 -5.72
CA LEU A 67 -0.58 -2.04 -5.36
C LEU A 67 -1.87 -1.50 -4.77
N ASP A 68 -2.99 -1.81 -5.42
CA ASP A 68 -4.33 -1.47 -4.98
C ASP A 68 -5.09 -2.74 -4.57
N LEU A 69 -5.25 -2.92 -3.27
CA LEU A 69 -6.01 -3.99 -2.63
C LEU A 69 -7.30 -3.46 -1.99
N SER A 70 -7.78 -2.31 -2.42
CA SER A 70 -9.03 -1.74 -1.93
C SER A 70 -10.22 -2.66 -2.21
N GLU A 71 -11.30 -2.55 -1.43
CA GLU A 71 -12.53 -3.36 -1.56
C GLU A 71 -12.32 -4.88 -1.39
N SER A 72 -11.20 -5.30 -0.81
CA SER A 72 -10.84 -6.71 -0.66
C SER A 72 -11.06 -7.24 0.78
N LYS A 73 -10.78 -8.51 1.00
CA LYS A 73 -10.90 -9.19 2.30
C LYS A 73 -9.59 -9.22 3.08
N VAL A 74 -8.62 -8.38 2.71
CA VAL A 74 -7.33 -8.32 3.40
C VAL A 74 -7.48 -7.81 4.84
N THR A 75 -6.60 -8.31 5.69
CA THR A 75 -6.48 -7.95 7.10
C THR A 75 -5.04 -7.50 7.40
N ASP A 76 -4.73 -7.17 8.64
CA ASP A 76 -3.36 -6.82 9.06
C ASP A 76 -2.32 -7.92 8.77
N SER A 77 -2.75 -9.16 8.55
CA SER A 77 -1.87 -10.28 8.14
C SER A 77 -1.20 -10.04 6.79
N VAL A 78 -1.77 -9.20 5.93
CA VAL A 78 -1.20 -8.84 4.61
C VAL A 78 0.19 -8.21 4.75
N PHE A 79 0.45 -7.47 5.83
CA PHE A 79 1.71 -6.75 6.03
C PHE A 79 2.94 -7.68 6.15
N PHE A 80 2.76 -8.89 6.67
CA PHE A 80 3.84 -9.89 6.75
C PHE A 80 4.38 -10.33 5.39
N ASN A 81 3.55 -10.26 4.35
CA ASN A 81 3.95 -10.56 2.98
C ASN A 81 4.34 -9.29 2.21
N LEU A 82 3.64 -8.16 2.44
CA LEU A 82 3.92 -6.90 1.76
C LEU A 82 5.33 -6.36 2.04
N LYS A 83 5.92 -6.65 3.18
CA LYS A 83 7.29 -6.23 3.50
C LYS A 83 8.36 -6.69 2.50
N TYR A 84 8.06 -7.67 1.67
CA TYR A 84 8.97 -8.18 0.63
C TYR A 84 8.80 -7.48 -0.74
N PHE A 85 7.87 -6.54 -0.87
CA PHE A 85 7.63 -5.77 -2.10
C PHE A 85 8.55 -4.55 -2.13
N SER A 86 9.85 -4.77 -2.29
CA SER A 86 10.93 -3.79 -2.07
C SER A 86 10.82 -2.50 -2.87
N ASN A 87 10.16 -2.54 -4.04
CA ASN A 87 9.96 -1.39 -4.91
C ASN A 87 8.57 -0.74 -4.77
N LEU A 88 7.76 -1.22 -3.82
CA LEU A 88 6.42 -0.67 -3.58
C LEU A 88 6.53 0.81 -3.19
N THR A 89 5.81 1.65 -3.94
CA THR A 89 5.79 3.11 -3.78
C THR A 89 4.44 3.60 -3.29
N VAL A 90 3.36 2.99 -3.79
CA VAL A 90 1.98 3.32 -3.41
C VAL A 90 1.24 2.05 -3.01
N LEU A 91 0.63 2.07 -1.82
CA LEU A 91 -0.22 1.01 -1.30
C LEU A 91 -1.61 1.56 -1.01
N LYS A 92 -2.64 0.95 -1.61
CA LYS A 92 -4.04 1.29 -1.33
C LYS A 92 -4.76 0.12 -0.70
N LEU A 93 -5.42 0.39 0.44
CA LEU A 93 -6.14 -0.56 1.27
C LEU A 93 -7.51 0.00 1.70
N ASN A 94 -8.09 0.90 0.87
CA ASN A 94 -9.36 1.52 1.18
C ASN A 94 -10.49 0.48 1.28
N ASN A 95 -11.45 0.73 2.17
CA ASN A 95 -12.61 -0.14 2.36
C ASN A 95 -12.22 -1.60 2.66
N THR A 96 -11.25 -1.79 3.55
CA THR A 96 -10.77 -3.10 4.01
C THR A 96 -10.87 -3.25 5.52
N ASN A 97 -10.55 -4.45 6.05
CA ASN A 97 -10.58 -4.72 7.48
C ASN A 97 -9.25 -4.42 8.20
N ILE A 98 -8.43 -3.51 7.67
CA ILE A 98 -7.16 -3.12 8.28
C ILE A 98 -7.40 -2.35 9.58
N LEU A 99 -6.75 -2.80 10.66
CA LEU A 99 -6.69 -2.13 11.97
C LEU A 99 -5.37 -1.36 12.17
N GLY A 100 -4.31 -1.72 11.42
CA GLY A 100 -2.98 -1.16 11.52
C GLY A 100 -2.05 -1.85 12.53
N GLN A 101 -2.44 -3.01 13.09
CA GLN A 101 -1.68 -3.67 14.16
C GLN A 101 -0.25 -4.08 13.77
N ASN A 102 -0.03 -4.47 12.52
CA ASN A 102 1.26 -4.94 12.01
C ASN A 102 1.81 -4.04 10.88
N ILE A 103 1.35 -2.79 10.81
CA ILE A 103 1.73 -1.88 9.73
C ILE A 103 3.22 -1.49 9.77
N ASP A 104 3.86 -1.59 10.92
CA ASP A 104 5.29 -1.40 11.12
C ASP A 104 6.17 -2.43 10.37
N GLU A 105 5.62 -3.58 9.94
CA GLU A 105 6.32 -4.51 9.04
C GLU A 105 6.72 -3.82 7.71
N LEU A 106 6.00 -2.78 7.30
CA LEU A 106 6.31 -1.98 6.12
C LEU A 106 7.53 -1.05 6.32
N SER A 107 8.11 -0.96 7.52
CA SER A 107 9.29 -0.12 7.80
C SER A 107 10.53 -0.50 6.99
N GLN A 108 10.56 -1.71 6.43
CA GLN A 108 11.62 -2.18 5.54
C GLN A 108 11.51 -1.63 4.11
N LEU A 109 10.34 -1.08 3.72
CA LEU A 109 10.05 -0.61 2.37
C LEU A 109 10.57 0.82 2.16
N LYS A 110 11.81 0.94 1.70
CA LYS A 110 12.50 2.24 1.52
C LYS A 110 11.87 3.14 0.44
N ASN A 111 11.12 2.54 -0.49
CA ASN A 111 10.50 3.24 -1.61
C ASN A 111 9.04 3.62 -1.33
N LEU A 112 8.44 3.17 -0.23
CA LEU A 112 7.04 3.42 0.10
C LEU A 112 6.83 4.88 0.47
N LYS A 113 5.98 5.56 -0.30
CA LYS A 113 5.69 7.00 -0.18
C LYS A 113 4.27 7.30 0.24
N ARG A 114 3.30 6.51 -0.22
CA ARG A 114 1.89 6.76 0.02
C ARG A 114 1.15 5.51 0.46
N ILE A 115 0.35 5.66 1.51
CA ILE A 115 -0.56 4.62 2.00
C ILE A 115 -1.97 5.20 2.08
N TYR A 116 -2.94 4.47 1.54
CA TYR A 116 -4.35 4.83 1.59
C TYR A 116 -5.10 3.84 2.48
N LEU A 117 -5.67 4.34 3.56
CA LEU A 117 -6.41 3.60 4.59
C LEU A 117 -7.80 4.24 4.82
N VAL A 118 -8.40 4.76 3.74
CA VAL A 118 -9.72 5.38 3.79
C VAL A 118 -10.80 4.32 4.03
N ASN A 119 -11.75 4.60 4.92
CA ASN A 119 -12.84 3.69 5.25
C ASN A 119 -12.37 2.28 5.64
N THR A 120 -11.35 2.21 6.48
CA THR A 120 -10.87 0.98 7.10
C THR A 120 -11.35 0.90 8.54
N ARG A 121 -10.88 -0.09 9.27
CA ARG A 121 -11.08 -0.19 10.72
C ARG A 121 -9.87 0.34 11.51
N PHE A 122 -9.05 1.18 10.88
CA PHE A 122 -7.78 1.63 11.45
C PHE A 122 -7.95 2.18 12.87
N ASP A 123 -7.15 1.66 13.80
CA ASP A 123 -7.09 2.13 15.17
C ASP A 123 -6.01 3.21 15.30
N VAL A 124 -6.41 4.40 15.79
CA VAL A 124 -5.53 5.56 15.97
C VAL A 124 -4.34 5.27 16.87
N GLN A 125 -4.45 4.29 17.78
CA GLN A 125 -3.34 3.84 18.62
C GLN A 125 -2.17 3.26 17.81
N ASN A 126 -2.42 2.78 16.59
CA ASN A 126 -1.39 2.26 15.69
C ASN A 126 -0.67 3.34 14.85
N ILE A 127 -1.00 4.62 15.03
CA ILE A 127 -0.29 5.73 14.34
C ILE A 127 1.21 5.71 14.65
N GLU A 128 1.61 5.39 15.89
CA GLU A 128 3.02 5.31 16.26
C GLU A 128 3.82 4.26 15.45
N LYS A 129 3.14 3.26 14.91
CA LYS A 129 3.75 2.26 14.02
C LYS A 129 3.97 2.81 12.61
N ILE A 130 3.04 3.64 12.11
CA ILE A 130 3.20 4.31 10.81
C ILE A 130 4.44 5.20 10.79
N ILE A 131 4.72 5.91 11.90
CA ILE A 131 5.87 6.81 11.98
C ILE A 131 7.23 6.09 11.91
N GLN A 132 7.26 4.78 12.05
CA GLN A 132 8.47 3.98 11.87
C GLN A 132 8.79 3.73 10.39
N ILE A 133 7.83 3.95 9.49
CA ILE A 133 7.99 3.78 8.05
C ILE A 133 8.64 5.04 7.48
N LYS A 134 9.95 4.99 7.29
CA LYS A 134 10.73 6.13 6.81
C LYS A 134 10.46 6.38 5.33
N GLY A 135 10.38 7.66 4.95
CA GLY A 135 10.21 8.04 3.54
C GLY A 135 8.77 8.21 3.10
N LEU A 136 7.79 8.00 3.99
CA LEU A 136 6.40 8.32 3.70
C LEU A 136 6.22 9.82 3.45
N GLU A 137 5.46 10.13 2.40
CA GLU A 137 5.07 11.49 2.03
C GLU A 137 3.63 11.77 2.42
N LYS A 138 2.73 10.76 2.32
CA LYS A 138 1.32 10.90 2.68
C LYS A 138 0.71 9.58 3.15
N VAL A 139 -0.13 9.67 4.18
CA VAL A 139 -0.99 8.58 4.66
C VAL A 139 -2.41 9.11 4.80
N TYR A 140 -3.34 8.51 4.07
CA TYR A 140 -4.75 8.92 4.07
C TYR A 140 -5.55 8.03 5.01
N LEU A 141 -6.11 8.62 6.07
CA LEU A 141 -6.76 7.95 7.19
C LEU A 141 -8.25 8.34 7.36
N PHE A 142 -8.84 9.01 6.39
CA PHE A 142 -10.24 9.43 6.46
C PHE A 142 -11.19 8.24 6.68
N GLN A 143 -12.14 8.38 7.62
CA GLN A 143 -13.18 7.39 7.91
C GLN A 143 -14.55 8.07 7.85
N GLU A 144 -15.48 7.54 7.07
CA GLU A 144 -16.84 8.10 6.94
C GLU A 144 -17.66 7.97 8.21
N ASP A 145 -17.53 6.83 8.91
CA ASP A 145 -18.34 6.48 10.08
C ASP A 145 -17.85 7.12 11.38
N ARG A 146 -16.65 7.66 11.39
CA ARG A 146 -16.01 8.26 12.57
C ARG A 146 -14.90 9.23 12.21
N THR A 147 -14.68 10.20 13.08
CA THR A 147 -13.53 11.10 12.99
C THR A 147 -12.36 10.55 13.79
N LEU A 148 -11.25 10.24 13.13
CA LEU A 148 -9.99 9.95 13.78
C LEU A 148 -9.34 11.26 14.22
N LYS A 149 -8.85 11.31 15.47
CA LYS A 149 -8.09 12.43 15.99
C LYS A 149 -6.63 12.03 16.16
N ALA A 150 -5.72 12.86 15.65
CA ALA A 150 -4.31 12.66 15.90
C ALA A 150 -3.99 12.59 17.39
N PRO A 151 -3.07 11.73 17.84
CA PRO A 151 -2.54 11.78 19.19
C PRO A 151 -1.92 13.14 19.48
N LEU A 152 -2.04 13.59 20.75
CA LEU A 152 -1.59 14.92 21.20
C LEU A 152 -0.08 15.19 21.04
N LYS A 153 0.72 14.17 20.76
CA LYS A 153 2.19 14.27 20.61
C LYS A 153 2.64 13.43 19.42
N LEU A 154 2.51 13.99 18.22
CA LEU A 154 3.21 13.47 17.04
C LEU A 154 4.55 14.22 16.87
N PRO A 155 5.62 13.56 16.39
CA PRO A 155 6.83 14.24 15.96
C PRO A 155 6.52 15.31 14.90
N ASN A 156 7.22 16.46 14.95
CA ASN A 156 6.88 17.72 14.26
C ASN A 156 6.64 17.69 12.74
N ASN A 157 6.92 16.59 12.04
CA ASN A 157 6.72 16.47 10.59
C ASN A 157 5.57 15.50 10.21
N TYR A 158 4.93 14.86 11.16
CA TYR A 158 3.87 13.88 10.87
C TYR A 158 2.51 14.52 10.66
N GLU A 159 2.28 15.73 11.16
CA GLU A 159 1.05 16.49 10.88
C GLU A 159 0.91 16.78 9.38
N GLU A 160 2.03 16.92 8.64
CA GLU A 160 2.03 17.12 7.19
C GLU A 160 1.81 15.81 6.40
N ILE A 161 2.14 14.67 7.00
CA ILE A 161 2.09 13.35 6.35
C ILE A 161 0.71 12.69 6.53
N LEU A 162 0.09 12.84 7.73
CA LEU A 162 -1.17 12.18 8.07
C LEU A 162 -2.38 13.02 7.65
N GLU A 163 -3.20 12.50 6.75
CA GLU A 163 -4.43 13.15 6.26
C GLU A 163 -5.65 12.45 6.85
N PHE A 164 -6.30 13.11 7.80
CA PHE A 164 -7.49 12.59 8.47
C PHE A 164 -8.80 13.00 7.78
N GLY A 165 -8.77 13.85 6.76
CA GLY A 165 -9.94 14.31 6.03
C GLY A 165 -10.84 15.26 6.82
N ASN A 166 -10.36 15.80 7.93
CA ASN A 166 -11.11 16.75 8.76
C ASN A 166 -11.08 18.15 8.16
N TYR A 167 -11.58 18.28 6.95
CA TYR A 167 -11.75 19.60 6.34
C TYR A 167 -12.98 20.25 6.99
N SER A 168 -12.76 21.25 7.84
CA SER A 168 -13.83 22.17 8.22
C SER A 168 -14.29 22.92 6.96
N LEU A 169 -15.51 22.70 6.53
CA LEU A 169 -16.23 23.54 5.57
C LEU A 169 -16.48 24.93 6.15
#